data_e7e40c0cd9a1eec398dfb05530665c5c
#
_entry.id   e7e40c0cd9a1eec398dfb05530665c5c
#
_cell.length_a   1.000
_cell.length_b   1.000
_cell.length_c   1.000
_cell.angle_alpha   90.00
_cell.angle_beta   90.00
_cell.angle_gamma   90.00
#
_symmetry.space_group_name_H-M   'P 1'
#
loop_
_entity.id
_entity.type
_entity.pdbx_description
1 polymer ?
#
loop_
_entity_poly.entity_id
_entity_poly.type
_entity_poly.pdbx_seq_one_letter_code
_entity_poly.pdbx_strand_id
1 'polypeptide(L)'
;MGPVESVKAYTTQAVHKYIETEDLGVAIVRFKNGALGVIEGSTALYPGLYDRIEIHGENGSVLIENSQIVRWEFKDQEPIDEEIRKNRGLETFELGSSRDPMEIPYELHRREIEDIINCLREGKTPPIDGYEARKAVEIIIAIYRASKTGEEIRLPLTV
;
A
#
# COMPACT_ATOMS: atom_id res chain seq x y z
N MET A 1 0.84 -11.77 -1.04
CA MET A 1 -0.43 -12.02 -0.33
C MET A 1 -1.51 -12.57 -1.29
N GLY A 2 -1.49 -12.21 -2.56
CA GLY A 2 -2.51 -12.64 -3.52
C GLY A 2 -3.80 -11.80 -3.46
N PRO A 3 -4.89 -12.26 -4.13
CA PRO A 3 -6.12 -11.49 -4.20
C PRO A 3 -6.81 -11.34 -2.86
N VAL A 4 -7.42 -10.18 -2.62
CA VAL A 4 -8.29 -9.94 -1.46
C VAL A 4 -9.60 -10.68 -1.65
N GLU A 5 -10.08 -11.32 -0.60
CA GLU A 5 -11.38 -12.01 -0.53
C GLU A 5 -12.46 -11.11 0.06
N SER A 6 -12.15 -10.43 1.17
CA SER A 6 -13.11 -9.57 1.86
C SER A 6 -12.45 -8.46 2.67
N VAL A 7 -13.26 -7.44 2.97
CA VAL A 7 -12.85 -6.25 3.73
C VAL A 7 -13.91 -5.93 4.78
N LYS A 8 -13.48 -5.59 6.01
CA LYS A 8 -14.30 -4.97 7.04
C LYS A 8 -13.61 -3.71 7.54
N ALA A 9 -14.33 -2.61 7.69
CA ALA A 9 -13.69 -1.31 7.94
C ALA A 9 -14.56 -0.36 8.76
N TYR A 10 -13.88 0.62 9.35
CA TYR A 10 -14.46 1.83 9.93
C TYR A 10 -13.73 3.04 9.37
N THR A 11 -14.49 4.09 9.07
CA THR A 11 -13.96 5.40 8.70
C THR A 11 -14.62 6.46 9.58
N THR A 12 -13.90 7.52 9.88
CA THR A 12 -14.43 8.62 10.70
C THR A 12 -13.79 9.95 10.34
N GLN A 13 -14.50 11.03 10.61
CA GLN A 13 -13.98 12.39 10.59
C GLN A 13 -13.63 12.79 12.02
N ALA A 14 -12.37 12.58 12.42
CA ALA A 14 -11.93 12.79 13.78
C ALA A 14 -11.51 14.24 14.06
N VAL A 15 -10.73 14.85 13.19
CA VAL A 15 -10.05 16.14 13.41
C VAL A 15 -10.51 17.22 12.44
N HIS A 16 -10.50 16.96 11.14
CA HIS A 16 -10.73 17.96 10.09
C HIS A 16 -12.22 18.19 9.82
N LYS A 17 -12.92 18.86 10.72
CA LYS A 17 -14.39 19.07 10.67
C LYS A 17 -14.92 19.87 9.47
N TYR A 18 -14.03 20.49 8.71
CA TYR A 18 -14.34 21.25 7.50
C TYR A 18 -14.24 20.42 6.19
N ILE A 19 -13.76 19.17 6.28
CA ILE A 19 -13.71 18.22 5.16
C ILE A 19 -14.96 17.37 5.22
N GLU A 20 -15.61 17.10 4.08
CA GLU A 20 -16.85 16.30 4.02
C GLU A 20 -16.59 14.79 4.07
N THR A 21 -15.33 14.36 3.91
CA THR A 21 -14.90 12.95 3.91
C THR A 21 -14.22 12.58 5.23
N GLU A 22 -13.82 11.34 5.34
CA GLU A 22 -13.03 10.85 6.47
C GLU A 22 -11.61 11.44 6.48
N ASP A 23 -11.05 11.51 7.66
CA ASP A 23 -9.63 11.81 7.90
C ASP A 23 -8.91 10.65 8.62
N LEU A 24 -9.65 9.59 8.96
CA LEU A 24 -9.14 8.34 9.51
C LEU A 24 -9.97 7.15 9.00
N GLY A 25 -9.28 6.15 8.48
CA GLY A 25 -9.85 4.87 8.08
C GLY A 25 -9.01 3.70 8.59
N VAL A 26 -9.66 2.66 9.11
CA VAL A 26 -9.02 1.41 9.51
C VAL A 26 -9.81 0.24 8.92
N ALA A 27 -9.11 -0.69 8.27
CA ALA A 27 -9.70 -1.85 7.66
C ALA A 27 -8.97 -3.14 8.02
N ILE A 28 -9.70 -4.23 8.13
CA ILE A 28 -9.19 -5.60 8.17
C ILE A 28 -9.45 -6.22 6.81
N VAL A 29 -8.43 -6.82 6.23
CA VAL A 29 -8.46 -7.44 4.91
C VAL A 29 -8.18 -8.93 5.06
N ARG A 30 -9.03 -9.76 4.44
CA ARG A 30 -8.80 -11.21 4.30
C ARG A 30 -8.36 -11.49 2.88
N PHE A 31 -7.30 -12.25 2.72
CA PHE A 31 -6.82 -12.73 1.42
C PHE A 31 -7.34 -14.13 1.12
N LYS A 32 -7.45 -14.48 -0.16
CA LYS A 32 -7.93 -15.81 -0.59
C LYS A 32 -7.07 -16.96 -0.10
N ASN A 33 -5.80 -16.74 0.21
CA ASN A 33 -4.90 -17.74 0.80
C ASN A 33 -5.05 -17.88 2.34
N GLY A 34 -6.00 -17.16 2.95
CA GLY A 34 -6.26 -17.17 4.38
C GLY A 34 -5.45 -16.17 5.21
N ALA A 35 -4.50 -15.45 4.60
CA ALA A 35 -3.77 -14.39 5.29
C ALA A 35 -4.69 -13.24 5.68
N LEU A 36 -4.32 -12.53 6.74
CA LEU A 36 -5.01 -11.33 7.21
C LEU A 36 -4.09 -10.12 7.10
N GLY A 37 -4.68 -8.97 6.84
CA GLY A 37 -3.97 -7.70 6.82
C GLY A 37 -4.77 -6.60 7.50
N VAL A 38 -4.08 -5.55 7.91
CA VAL A 38 -4.65 -4.31 8.42
C VAL A 38 -4.22 -3.18 7.51
N ILE A 39 -5.14 -2.32 7.14
CA ILE A 39 -4.89 -1.07 6.44
C ILE A 39 -5.30 0.06 7.37
N GLU A 40 -4.40 0.99 7.62
CA GLU A 40 -4.68 2.22 8.33
C GLU A 40 -4.27 3.40 7.45
N GLY A 41 -5.14 4.38 7.31
CA GLY A 41 -4.88 5.62 6.58
C GLY A 41 -5.46 6.80 7.34
N SER A 42 -4.64 7.82 7.56
CA SER A 42 -5.06 9.03 8.27
C SER A 42 -4.31 10.26 7.78
N THR A 43 -5.05 11.36 7.67
CA THR A 43 -4.49 12.71 7.49
C THR A 43 -4.48 13.52 8.80
N ALA A 44 -4.89 12.88 9.91
CA ALA A 44 -5.09 13.52 11.21
C ALA A 44 -3.98 13.20 12.23
N LEU A 45 -2.93 12.47 11.86
CA LEU A 45 -1.86 12.06 12.76
C LEU A 45 -0.76 13.14 12.84
N TYR A 46 -0.54 13.69 14.01
CA TYR A 46 0.57 14.62 14.29
C TYR A 46 1.80 13.85 14.81
N PRO A 47 3.01 14.15 14.35
CA PRO A 47 3.44 15.22 13.42
C PRO A 47 3.38 14.81 11.94
N GLY A 48 2.79 13.70 11.60
CA GLY A 48 2.88 12.98 10.35
C GLY A 48 3.94 11.88 10.45
N LEU A 49 3.54 10.65 10.20
CA LEU A 49 4.43 9.49 10.19
C LEU A 49 4.68 9.06 8.75
N TYR A 50 5.78 8.36 8.54
CA TYR A 50 6.07 7.76 7.24
C TYR A 50 5.08 6.63 6.93
N ASP A 51 4.87 6.40 5.64
CA ASP A 51 4.21 5.19 5.19
C ASP A 51 4.99 3.95 5.64
N ARG A 52 4.24 2.92 6.05
CA ARG A 52 4.80 1.70 6.61
C ARG A 52 4.10 0.48 6.06
N ILE A 53 4.87 -0.47 5.57
CA ILE A 53 4.38 -1.78 5.14
C ILE A 53 5.10 -2.85 5.94
N GLU A 54 4.32 -3.67 6.65
CA GLU A 54 4.82 -4.84 7.37
C GLU A 54 4.26 -6.12 6.76
N ILE A 55 5.13 -7.08 6.52
CA ILE A 55 4.76 -8.41 6.05
C ILE A 55 5.38 -9.43 7.00
N HIS A 56 4.52 -10.25 7.61
CA HIS A 56 4.93 -11.32 8.51
C HIS A 56 4.48 -12.66 7.95
N GLY A 57 5.39 -13.59 7.83
CA GLY A 57 5.15 -14.94 7.38
C GLY A 57 5.77 -15.98 8.31
N GLU A 58 5.52 -17.25 8.03
CA GLU A 58 6.07 -18.36 8.80
C GLU A 58 7.61 -18.33 8.81
N ASN A 59 8.23 -17.95 7.69
CA ASN A 59 9.68 -18.03 7.51
C ASN A 59 10.41 -16.71 7.69
N GLY A 60 9.71 -15.58 7.82
CA GLY A 60 10.37 -14.31 7.97
C GLY A 60 9.45 -13.12 8.09
N SER A 61 10.07 -11.97 8.30
CA SER A 61 9.40 -10.68 8.41
C SER A 61 10.15 -9.60 7.65
N VAL A 62 9.39 -8.77 6.95
CA VAL A 62 9.89 -7.59 6.24
C VAL A 62 9.16 -6.36 6.75
N LEU A 63 9.90 -5.29 6.98
CA LEU A 63 9.38 -3.97 7.29
C LEU A 63 9.96 -2.96 6.31
N ILE A 64 9.09 -2.25 5.64
CA ILE A 64 9.42 -1.13 4.76
C ILE A 64 8.82 0.13 5.39
N GLU A 65 9.61 1.17 5.51
CA GLU A 65 9.20 2.47 6.01
C GLU A 65 9.84 3.57 5.15
N ASN A 66 9.04 4.51 4.66
CA ASN A 66 9.49 5.56 3.75
C ASN A 66 10.29 5.01 2.56
N SER A 67 9.78 3.97 1.92
CA SER A 67 10.44 3.24 0.80
C SER A 67 11.80 2.60 1.15
N GLN A 68 12.16 2.53 2.42
CA GLN A 68 13.39 1.88 2.89
C GLN A 68 13.09 0.55 3.56
N ILE A 69 13.89 -0.47 3.29
CA ILE A 69 13.80 -1.74 4.00
C ILE A 69 14.45 -1.58 5.38
N VAL A 70 13.61 -1.43 6.41
CA VAL A 70 14.06 -1.29 7.81
C VAL A 70 14.37 -2.65 8.43
N ARG A 71 13.60 -3.67 8.06
CA ARG A 71 13.80 -5.05 8.54
C ARG A 71 13.72 -6.03 7.37
N TRP A 72 14.64 -6.99 7.36
CA TRP A 72 14.69 -8.09 6.42
C TRP A 72 15.22 -9.32 7.18
N GLU A 73 14.34 -10.10 7.77
CA GLU A 73 14.69 -11.22 8.66
C GLU A 73 14.00 -12.50 8.21
N PHE A 74 14.79 -13.53 7.96
CA PHE A 74 14.31 -14.86 7.56
C PHE A 74 14.98 -15.96 8.38
N LYS A 75 14.26 -17.08 8.61
CA LYS A 75 14.79 -18.25 9.31
C LYS A 75 15.94 -18.88 8.53
N ASP A 76 15.70 -19.10 7.24
CA ASP A 76 16.70 -19.61 6.31
C ASP A 76 17.26 -18.41 5.53
N GLN A 77 18.59 -18.29 5.53
CA GLN A 77 19.26 -17.17 4.87
C GLN A 77 19.79 -17.59 3.52
N GLU A 78 19.51 -16.78 2.51
CA GLU A 78 20.04 -16.93 1.16
C GLU A 78 21.07 -15.84 0.87
N PRO A 79 21.99 -16.04 -0.13
CA PRO A 79 23.00 -15.03 -0.50
C PRO A 79 22.38 -13.66 -0.84
N ILE A 80 21.18 -13.63 -1.41
CA ILE A 80 20.46 -12.40 -1.74
C ILE A 80 20.09 -11.59 -0.49
N ASP A 81 19.87 -12.24 0.65
CA ASP A 81 19.52 -11.55 1.89
C ASP A 81 20.63 -10.64 2.39
N GLU A 82 21.89 -11.04 2.21
CA GLU A 82 23.03 -10.20 2.54
C GLU A 82 23.14 -8.99 1.60
N GLU A 83 22.87 -9.19 0.31
CA GLU A 83 22.88 -8.11 -0.67
C GLU A 83 21.79 -7.09 -0.33
N ILE A 84 20.58 -7.55 -0.07
CA ILE A 84 19.46 -6.68 0.34
C ILE A 84 19.79 -5.92 1.62
N ARG A 85 20.39 -6.57 2.63
CA ARG A 85 20.78 -5.90 3.88
C ARG A 85 21.88 -4.85 3.69
N LYS A 86 22.81 -5.08 2.77
CA LYS A 86 23.88 -4.12 2.44
C LYS A 86 23.33 -2.92 1.67
N ASN A 87 22.35 -3.15 0.81
CA ASN A 87 21.75 -2.14 -0.07
C ASN A 87 20.53 -1.45 0.54
N ARG A 88 20.21 -1.70 1.82
CA ARG A 88 19.13 -1.02 2.53
C ARG A 88 19.26 0.49 2.40
N GLY A 89 18.35 1.11 1.67
CA GLY A 89 18.28 2.57 1.57
C GLY A 89 19.35 3.24 0.70
N LEU A 90 20.12 2.50 -0.12
CA LEU A 90 21.10 3.11 -1.03
C LEU A 90 20.45 3.87 -2.19
N GLU A 91 19.23 3.52 -2.57
CA GLU A 91 18.37 4.33 -3.44
C GLU A 91 17.27 4.99 -2.61
N THR A 92 17.66 5.82 -1.67
CA THR A 92 16.70 6.67 -0.97
C THR A 92 16.21 7.73 -1.92
N PHE A 93 15.10 7.47 -2.58
CA PHE A 93 14.20 8.59 -2.86
C PHE A 93 13.68 9.00 -1.48
N GLU A 94 14.08 10.16 -1.02
CA GLU A 94 13.32 10.83 0.02
C GLU A 94 11.94 11.08 -0.59
N LEU A 95 11.05 10.09 -0.47
CA LEU A 95 9.63 10.34 -0.66
C LEU A 95 9.32 11.42 0.35
N GLY A 96 8.96 12.60 -0.15
CA GLY A 96 8.77 13.80 0.63
C GLY A 96 8.02 13.48 1.91
N SER A 97 8.35 14.19 2.96
CA SER A 97 7.78 13.92 4.27
C SER A 97 6.27 13.94 4.16
N SER A 98 5.58 13.04 4.86
CA SER A 98 4.11 13.06 4.98
C SER A 98 3.59 14.40 5.54
N ARG A 99 4.50 15.33 5.86
CA ARG A 99 4.22 16.67 6.37
C ARG A 99 3.96 17.70 5.29
N ASP A 100 4.59 17.55 4.12
CA ASP A 100 4.44 18.48 3.00
C ASP A 100 4.21 17.73 1.69
N PRO A 101 2.97 17.76 1.14
CA PRO A 101 2.68 17.13 -0.14
C PRO A 101 3.50 17.69 -1.33
N MET A 102 4.06 18.91 -1.19
CA MET A 102 4.90 19.51 -2.23
C MET A 102 6.32 18.93 -2.28
N GLU A 103 6.72 18.19 -1.25
CA GLU A 103 8.01 17.49 -1.21
C GLU A 103 7.96 16.11 -1.88
N ILE A 104 6.79 15.65 -2.36
CA ILE A 104 6.66 14.35 -3.04
C ILE A 104 7.42 14.44 -4.37
N PRO A 105 8.49 13.64 -4.58
CA PRO A 105 9.30 13.72 -5.79
C PRO A 105 8.51 13.22 -7.01
N TYR A 106 8.64 13.94 -8.12
CA TYR A 106 8.02 13.54 -9.40
C TYR A 106 8.65 12.27 -10.00
N GLU A 107 9.75 11.82 -9.46
CA GLU A 107 10.60 10.75 -10.00
C GLU A 107 9.86 9.41 -10.13
N LEU A 108 8.97 9.09 -9.19
CA LEU A 108 8.16 7.87 -9.24
C LEU A 108 7.19 7.90 -10.43
N HIS A 109 6.52 9.03 -10.64
CA HIS A 109 5.63 9.22 -11.79
C HIS A 109 6.41 9.19 -13.11
N ARG A 110 7.61 9.77 -13.14
CA ARG A 110 8.47 9.74 -14.33
C ARG A 110 8.82 8.30 -14.70
N ARG A 111 9.25 7.47 -13.73
CA ARG A 111 9.58 6.06 -13.96
C ARG A 111 8.39 5.27 -14.44
N GLU A 112 7.21 5.45 -13.84
CA GLU A 112 5.99 4.78 -14.26
C GLU A 112 5.62 5.11 -15.71
N ILE A 113 5.71 6.39 -16.10
CA ILE A 113 5.44 6.83 -17.46
C ILE A 113 6.48 6.26 -18.44
N GLU A 114 7.77 6.24 -18.07
CA GLU A 114 8.84 5.64 -18.89
C GLU A 114 8.61 4.15 -19.10
N ASP A 115 8.23 3.41 -18.07
CA ASP A 115 7.91 1.98 -18.15
C ASP A 115 6.73 1.73 -19.09
N ILE A 116 5.67 2.52 -18.99
CA ILE A 116 4.52 2.44 -19.90
C ILE A 116 4.94 2.69 -21.36
N ILE A 117 5.73 3.76 -21.60
CA ILE A 117 6.21 4.09 -22.95
C ILE A 117 7.08 2.97 -23.52
N ASN A 118 7.98 2.39 -22.72
CA ASN A 118 8.85 1.30 -23.16
C ASN A 118 8.04 0.04 -23.49
N CYS A 119 7.06 -0.32 -22.65
CA CYS A 119 6.16 -1.43 -22.92
C CYS A 119 5.39 -1.23 -24.23
N LEU A 120 4.86 -0.03 -24.47
CA LEU A 120 4.15 0.29 -25.71
C LEU A 120 5.06 0.19 -26.95
N ARG A 121 6.31 0.67 -26.86
CA ARG A 121 7.30 0.55 -27.96
C ARG A 121 7.65 -0.90 -28.28
N GLU A 122 7.67 -1.75 -27.28
CA GLU A 122 8.00 -3.17 -27.38
C GLU A 122 6.76 -4.05 -27.69
N GLY A 123 5.55 -3.48 -27.76
CA GLY A 123 4.30 -4.21 -27.93
C GLY A 123 3.94 -5.09 -26.74
N LYS A 124 4.42 -4.74 -25.53
CA LYS A 124 4.17 -5.45 -24.29
C LYS A 124 3.09 -4.74 -23.47
N THR A 125 2.42 -5.50 -22.60
CA THR A 125 1.51 -4.94 -21.59
C THR A 125 2.33 -4.38 -20.42
N PRO A 126 2.04 -3.17 -19.94
CA PRO A 126 2.68 -2.63 -18.73
C PRO A 126 2.44 -3.54 -17.50
N PRO A 127 3.41 -3.64 -16.58
CA PRO A 127 3.27 -4.44 -15.34
C PRO A 127 2.06 -4.05 -14.49
N ILE A 128 1.73 -2.75 -14.50
CA ILE A 128 0.53 -2.21 -13.86
C ILE A 128 -0.38 -1.69 -14.99
N ASP A 129 -1.27 -2.54 -15.44
CA ASP A 129 -2.32 -2.18 -16.38
C ASP A 129 -3.59 -1.71 -15.67
N GLY A 130 -4.62 -1.33 -16.42
CA GLY A 130 -5.90 -0.87 -15.85
C GLY A 130 -6.61 -1.93 -15.00
N TYR A 131 -6.40 -3.22 -15.26
CA TYR A 131 -6.97 -4.31 -14.46
C TYR A 131 -6.26 -4.45 -13.11
N GLU A 132 -4.93 -4.30 -13.10
CA GLU A 132 -4.16 -4.29 -11.85
C GLU A 132 -4.45 -3.04 -11.00
N ALA A 133 -4.43 -1.86 -11.61
CA ALA A 133 -4.73 -0.60 -10.93
C ALA A 133 -6.14 -0.58 -10.32
N ARG A 134 -7.13 -1.15 -11.02
CA ARG A 134 -8.52 -1.28 -10.55
C ARG A 134 -8.60 -2.00 -9.20
N LYS A 135 -7.76 -2.99 -8.92
CA LYS A 135 -7.80 -3.77 -7.65
C LYS A 135 -7.62 -2.90 -6.42
N ALA A 136 -6.73 -1.92 -6.47
CA ALA A 136 -6.53 -0.98 -5.36
C ALA A 136 -7.78 -0.10 -5.15
N VAL A 137 -8.34 0.44 -6.22
CA VAL A 137 -9.57 1.25 -6.18
C VAL A 137 -10.74 0.43 -5.64
N GLU A 138 -10.86 -0.83 -6.04
CA GLU A 138 -11.91 -1.73 -5.58
C GLU A 138 -11.84 -1.99 -4.07
N ILE A 139 -10.64 -2.14 -3.50
CA ILE A 139 -10.43 -2.27 -2.05
C ILE A 139 -10.90 -0.99 -1.33
N ILE A 140 -10.56 0.19 -1.84
CA ILE A 140 -10.98 1.49 -1.27
C ILE A 140 -12.51 1.60 -1.27
N ILE A 141 -13.16 1.27 -2.39
CA ILE A 141 -14.63 1.26 -2.47
C ILE A 141 -15.23 0.27 -1.46
N ALA A 142 -14.62 -0.90 -1.30
CA ALA A 142 -15.06 -1.89 -0.31
C ALA A 142 -14.92 -1.37 1.13
N ILE A 143 -13.85 -0.63 1.45
CA ILE A 143 -13.67 0.03 2.74
C ILE A 143 -14.82 1.01 3.03
N TYR A 144 -15.16 1.88 2.08
CA TYR A 144 -16.28 2.80 2.23
C TYR A 144 -17.62 2.08 2.39
N ARG A 145 -17.88 1.05 1.59
CA ARG A 145 -19.10 0.24 1.71
C ARG A 145 -19.18 -0.45 3.07
N ALA A 146 -18.08 -1.08 3.52
CA ALA A 146 -18.01 -1.76 4.81
C ALA A 146 -18.26 -0.80 5.97
N SER A 147 -17.64 0.38 5.96
CA SER A 147 -17.83 1.41 6.97
C SER A 147 -19.26 1.91 7.02
N LYS A 148 -19.89 2.11 5.86
CA LYS A 148 -21.27 2.61 5.74
C LYS A 148 -22.32 1.58 6.18
N THR A 149 -22.12 0.30 5.85
CA THR A 149 -23.11 -0.77 6.12
C THR A 149 -22.86 -1.47 7.45
N GLY A 150 -21.64 -1.42 7.98
CA GLY A 150 -21.19 -2.23 9.11
C GLY A 150 -20.97 -3.71 8.77
N GLU A 151 -21.07 -4.07 7.49
CA GLU A 151 -20.96 -5.45 7.02
C GLU A 151 -19.58 -5.74 6.44
N GLU A 152 -19.24 -7.02 6.35
CA GLU A 152 -18.07 -7.50 5.60
C GLU A 152 -18.38 -7.49 4.10
N ILE A 153 -17.56 -6.82 3.32
CA ILE A 153 -17.74 -6.70 1.87
C ILE A 153 -16.82 -7.69 1.15
N ARG A 154 -17.41 -8.55 0.33
CA ARG A 154 -16.69 -9.52 -0.50
C ARG A 154 -16.22 -8.90 -1.81
N LEU A 155 -15.05 -9.35 -2.28
CA LEU A 155 -14.46 -8.99 -3.55
C LEU A 155 -14.42 -10.19 -4.52
N PRO A 156 -14.54 -9.97 -5.85
CA PRO A 156 -14.72 -8.67 -6.52
C PRO A 156 -16.10 -8.07 -6.25
N LEU A 157 -16.17 -6.73 -6.30
CA LEU A 157 -17.46 -6.04 -6.18
C LEU A 157 -18.34 -6.36 -7.39
N THR A 158 -19.57 -6.79 -7.12
CA THR A 158 -20.62 -6.86 -8.15
C THR A 158 -21.11 -5.44 -8.44
N VAL A 159 -21.18 -5.10 -9.72
CA VAL A 159 -21.73 -3.85 -10.25
C VAL A 159 -23.24 -3.87 -10.10
#